data_72a968f3f12e968b018998b1516ad4ae
#
_entry.id   72a968f3f12e968b018998b1516ad4ae
#
_cell.length_a   1.000
_cell.length_b   1.000
_cell.length_c   1.000
_cell.angle_alpha   90.00
_cell.angle_beta   90.00
_cell.angle_gamma   90.00
#
_symmetry.space_group_name_H-M   'P 1'
#
loop_
_entity.id
_entity.type
_entity.pdbx_description
1 polymer ?
#
loop_
_entity_poly.entity_id
_entity_poly.type
_entity_poly.pdbx_seq_one_letter_code
_entity_poly.pdbx_strand_id
1 'polypeptide(L)'
;ERELTVMLLVDVSASRNFGAVGEAKREMMAEVAATIAFSAIQNNDKIGMIFFSDKIEKFIPPKKGRKHILYIIRELIDFQPESTGTNISLALEYMTNAIKKRCTTFLISDFVDGNDYKNALSIANRRHDLVAIQVYDRRETQLPDVGLIKLQDSERGCEQWVDSSSACLLYTSD
;
A
#
# COMPACT_ATOMS: atom_id res chain seq x y z
N GLU A 1 16.56 -18.08 11.50
CA GLU A 1 15.33 -17.31 11.24
C GLU A 1 15.68 -16.10 10.38
N ARG A 2 15.02 -16.01 9.22
CA ARG A 2 15.19 -14.86 8.34
C ARG A 2 14.30 -13.72 8.85
N GLU A 3 14.94 -12.64 9.23
CA GLU A 3 14.26 -11.39 9.51
C GLU A 3 13.71 -10.80 8.20
N LEU A 4 12.40 -10.65 8.13
CA LEU A 4 11.76 -10.00 6.99
C LEU A 4 11.59 -8.50 7.25
N THR A 5 11.57 -7.76 6.18
CA THR A 5 11.23 -6.34 6.20
C THR A 5 9.92 -6.15 5.42
N VAL A 6 8.98 -5.48 6.05
CA VAL A 6 7.68 -5.15 5.47
C VAL A 6 7.59 -3.65 5.27
N MET A 7 7.20 -3.23 4.08
CA MET A 7 6.93 -1.83 3.76
C MET A 7 5.47 -1.64 3.38
N LEU A 8 4.83 -0.66 3.99
CA LEU A 8 3.47 -0.25 3.66
C LEU A 8 3.52 1.05 2.86
N LEU A 9 2.97 1.04 1.64
CA LEU A 9 2.76 2.24 0.85
C LEU A 9 1.27 2.55 0.90
N VAL A 10 0.90 3.62 1.58
CA VAL A 10 -0.49 4.00 1.84
C VAL A 10 -0.84 5.26 1.07
N ASP A 11 -1.80 5.13 0.17
CA ASP A 11 -2.34 6.24 -0.59
C ASP A 11 -3.27 7.07 0.29
N VAL A 12 -2.82 8.27 0.66
CA VAL A 12 -3.60 9.18 1.49
C VAL A 12 -4.47 10.14 0.69
N SER A 13 -4.31 10.17 -0.65
CA SER A 13 -5.13 11.02 -1.53
C SER A 13 -6.59 10.56 -1.57
N ALA A 14 -6.81 9.26 -1.54
CA ALA A 14 -8.15 8.66 -1.58
C ALA A 14 -9.03 9.05 -0.39
N SER A 15 -8.44 9.47 0.72
CA SER A 15 -9.16 9.89 1.92
C SER A 15 -9.86 11.25 1.79
N ARG A 16 -9.60 11.97 0.70
CA ARG A 16 -10.18 13.30 0.47
C ARG A 16 -11.45 13.33 -0.40
N ASN A 17 -11.94 12.18 -0.81
CA ASN A 17 -13.28 12.16 -1.37
C ASN A 17 -14.27 12.65 -0.32
N PHE A 18 -14.99 13.72 -0.66
CA PHE A 18 -15.87 14.40 0.27
C PHE A 18 -16.97 13.47 0.81
N GLY A 19 -17.20 13.52 2.13
CA GLY A 19 -18.30 12.84 2.79
C GLY A 19 -17.99 11.45 3.31
N ALA A 20 -19.04 10.69 3.59
CA ALA A 20 -18.99 9.37 4.22
C ALA A 20 -18.15 8.33 3.45
N VAL A 21 -18.09 8.44 2.11
CA VAL A 21 -17.30 7.53 1.27
C VAL A 21 -15.80 7.70 1.49
N GLY A 22 -15.32 8.95 1.56
CA GLY A 22 -13.90 9.22 1.81
C GLY A 22 -13.46 8.76 3.19
N GLU A 23 -14.29 8.99 4.20
CA GLU A 23 -14.02 8.50 5.57
C GLU A 23 -13.98 6.98 5.64
N ALA A 24 -14.94 6.31 4.99
CA ALA A 24 -14.99 4.86 4.97
C ALA A 24 -13.75 4.25 4.30
N LYS A 25 -13.27 4.82 3.20
CA LYS A 25 -12.03 4.38 2.54
C LYS A 25 -10.81 4.57 3.44
N ARG A 26 -10.72 5.72 4.10
CA ARG A 26 -9.62 6.02 5.02
C ARG A 26 -9.58 5.01 6.17
N GLU A 27 -10.73 4.71 6.76
CA GLU A 27 -10.84 3.72 7.82
C GLU A 27 -10.45 2.32 7.34
N MET A 28 -10.89 1.92 6.16
CA MET A 28 -10.52 0.63 5.56
C MET A 28 -9.02 0.51 5.32
N MET A 29 -8.42 1.54 4.75
CA MET A 29 -6.96 1.54 4.50
C MET A 29 -6.17 1.48 5.80
N ALA A 30 -6.59 2.23 6.83
CA ALA A 30 -5.95 2.21 8.14
C ALA A 30 -6.10 0.84 8.81
N GLU A 31 -7.26 0.20 8.72
CA GLU A 31 -7.50 -1.12 9.27
C GLU A 31 -6.66 -2.20 8.60
N VAL A 32 -6.58 -2.20 7.28
CA VAL A 32 -5.73 -3.13 6.52
C VAL A 32 -4.27 -2.93 6.88
N ALA A 33 -3.80 -1.69 6.88
CA ALA A 33 -2.41 -1.37 7.21
C ALA A 33 -2.07 -1.76 8.66
N ALA A 34 -2.95 -1.49 9.60
CA ALA A 34 -2.78 -1.87 11.00
C ALA A 34 -2.72 -3.39 11.18
N THR A 35 -3.57 -4.13 10.47
CA THR A 35 -3.57 -5.60 10.50
C THR A 35 -2.24 -6.17 10.02
N ILE A 36 -1.69 -5.64 8.93
CA ILE A 36 -0.39 -6.05 8.40
C ILE A 36 0.72 -5.69 9.40
N ALA A 37 0.66 -4.50 9.99
CA ALA A 37 1.63 -4.05 10.98
C ALA A 37 1.67 -4.94 12.23
N PHE A 38 0.52 -5.32 12.75
CA PHE A 38 0.44 -6.25 13.87
C PHE A 38 0.97 -7.64 13.52
N SER A 39 0.68 -8.13 12.33
CA SER A 39 1.24 -9.40 11.85
C SER A 39 2.77 -9.36 11.79
N ALA A 40 3.33 -8.27 11.31
CA ALA A 40 4.78 -8.08 11.26
C ALA A 40 5.41 -8.13 12.67
N ILE A 41 4.77 -7.52 13.66
CA ILE A 41 5.22 -7.61 15.06
C ILE A 41 5.23 -9.04 15.57
N GLN A 42 4.14 -9.76 15.36
CA GLN A 42 4.02 -11.14 15.86
C GLN A 42 5.10 -12.03 15.27
N ASN A 43 5.52 -11.76 14.06
CA ASN A 43 6.59 -12.47 13.38
C ASN A 43 7.99 -11.90 13.68
N ASN A 44 8.08 -10.88 14.51
CA ASN A 44 9.33 -10.18 14.82
C ASN A 44 10.04 -9.59 13.59
N ASP A 45 9.25 -9.12 12.62
CA ASP A 45 9.73 -8.49 11.41
C ASP A 45 9.90 -6.97 11.59
N LYS A 46 10.70 -6.37 10.72
CA LYS A 46 10.76 -4.91 10.60
C LYS A 46 9.60 -4.42 9.78
N ILE A 47 9.05 -3.27 10.17
CA ILE A 47 8.00 -2.61 9.43
C ILE A 47 8.28 -1.13 9.26
N GLY A 48 8.12 -0.64 8.05
CA GLY A 48 8.16 0.77 7.70
C GLY A 48 6.93 1.16 6.91
N MET A 49 6.75 2.46 6.68
CA MET A 49 5.59 2.99 5.99
C MET A 49 5.92 4.24 5.20
N ILE A 50 5.27 4.37 4.05
CA ILE A 50 5.29 5.59 3.22
C ILE A 50 3.86 6.03 3.01
N PHE A 51 3.54 7.25 3.46
CA PHE A 51 2.32 7.93 3.06
C PHE A 51 2.58 8.72 1.78
N PHE A 52 1.75 8.55 0.78
CA PHE A 52 1.90 9.29 -0.47
C PHE A 52 0.57 9.83 -1.00
N SER A 53 0.67 10.90 -1.73
CA SER A 53 -0.35 11.49 -2.57
C SER A 53 0.25 11.67 -3.98
N ASP A 54 0.26 12.86 -4.56
CA ASP A 54 1.10 13.20 -5.71
C ASP A 54 2.56 13.52 -5.30
N LYS A 55 2.84 13.43 -4.01
CA LYS A 55 4.17 13.58 -3.41
C LYS A 55 4.34 12.58 -2.26
N ILE A 56 5.58 12.40 -1.82
CA ILE A 56 5.85 11.65 -0.60
C ILE A 56 5.53 12.56 0.58
N GLU A 57 4.51 12.19 1.35
CA GLU A 57 4.08 13.01 2.48
C GLU A 57 4.75 12.63 3.79
N LYS A 58 5.04 11.35 3.97
CA LYS A 58 5.79 10.88 5.13
C LYS A 58 6.47 9.55 4.86
N PHE A 59 7.71 9.42 5.34
CA PHE A 59 8.46 8.19 5.32
C PHE A 59 8.84 7.77 6.74
N ILE A 60 8.43 6.56 7.12
CA ILE A 60 8.79 5.95 8.38
C ILE A 60 9.71 4.76 8.06
N PRO A 61 11.01 4.84 8.41
CA PRO A 61 11.94 3.76 8.12
C PRO A 61 11.56 2.46 8.82
N PRO A 62 11.87 1.30 8.22
CA PRO A 62 11.57 0.02 8.83
C PRO A 62 12.36 -0.20 10.11
N LYS A 63 11.66 -0.52 11.19
CA LYS A 63 12.20 -0.85 12.50
C LYS A 63 11.37 -1.94 13.15
N LYS A 64 11.95 -2.59 14.14
CA LYS A 64 11.27 -3.55 14.99
C LYS A 64 10.71 -2.90 16.26
N GLY A 65 9.83 -3.62 16.91
CA GLY A 65 9.43 -3.37 18.26
C GLY A 65 8.06 -2.73 18.41
N ARG A 66 7.50 -2.93 19.57
CA ARG A 66 6.14 -2.51 19.91
C ARG A 66 5.95 -0.99 19.86
N LYS A 67 6.94 -0.22 20.33
CA LYS A 67 6.86 1.25 20.28
C LYS A 67 6.77 1.77 18.86
N HIS A 68 7.53 1.18 17.96
CA HIS A 68 7.54 1.56 16.57
C HIS A 68 6.19 1.32 15.90
N ILE A 69 5.54 0.20 16.19
CA ILE A 69 4.23 -0.12 15.65
C ILE A 69 3.14 0.79 16.22
N LEU A 70 3.18 1.09 17.49
CA LEU A 70 2.24 2.05 18.08
C LEU A 70 2.38 3.43 17.42
N TYR A 71 3.61 3.81 17.07
CA TYR A 71 3.86 5.04 16.32
C TYR A 71 3.22 4.97 14.90
N ILE A 72 3.42 3.86 14.19
CA ILE A 72 2.82 3.66 12.87
C ILE A 72 1.30 3.72 12.93
N ILE A 73 0.68 3.06 13.90
CA ILE A 73 -0.77 3.05 14.07
C ILE A 73 -1.29 4.45 14.38
N ARG A 74 -0.62 5.19 15.24
CA ARG A 74 -0.98 6.59 15.53
C ARG A 74 -0.96 7.44 14.26
N GLU A 75 0.10 7.32 13.45
CA GLU A 75 0.20 8.04 12.20
C GLU A 75 -0.92 7.66 11.21
N LEU A 76 -1.28 6.39 11.14
CA LEU A 76 -2.39 5.93 10.30
C LEU A 76 -3.73 6.56 10.69
N ILE A 77 -3.96 6.73 11.98
CA ILE A 77 -5.21 7.30 12.50
C ILE A 77 -5.26 8.82 12.34
N ASP A 78 -4.16 9.51 12.67
CA ASP A 78 -4.13 10.96 12.83
C ASP A 78 -3.63 11.71 11.58
N PHE A 79 -3.10 11.01 10.58
CA PHE A 79 -2.45 11.65 9.44
C PHE A 79 -3.44 12.48 8.61
N GLN A 80 -3.05 13.71 8.31
CA GLN A 80 -3.80 14.62 7.45
C GLN A 80 -2.96 14.88 6.18
N PRO A 81 -3.45 14.48 5.00
CA PRO A 81 -2.70 14.69 3.75
C PRO A 81 -2.70 16.18 3.36
N GLU A 82 -1.59 16.62 2.80
CA GLU A 82 -1.44 18.00 2.30
C GLU A 82 -1.98 18.13 0.85
N SER A 83 -1.88 17.09 0.07
CA SER A 83 -2.30 17.09 -1.34
C SER A 83 -3.45 16.13 -1.62
N THR A 84 -4.22 16.43 -2.67
CA THR A 84 -5.35 15.61 -3.15
C THR A 84 -5.01 14.75 -4.35
N GLY A 85 -3.90 15.04 -5.03
CA GLY A 85 -3.46 14.28 -6.21
C GLY A 85 -2.86 12.93 -5.83
N THR A 86 -2.75 12.06 -6.82
CA THR A 86 -2.18 10.71 -6.65
C THR A 86 -1.07 10.48 -7.66
N ASN A 87 0.07 9.97 -7.21
CA ASN A 87 1.16 9.52 -8.08
C ASN A 87 1.78 8.23 -7.52
N ILE A 88 1.26 7.11 -7.98
CA ILE A 88 1.72 5.78 -7.56
C ILE A 88 3.15 5.51 -8.02
N SER A 89 3.53 5.93 -9.23
CA SER A 89 4.90 5.77 -9.73
C SER A 89 5.92 6.42 -8.82
N LEU A 90 5.64 7.62 -8.36
CA LEU A 90 6.53 8.35 -7.44
C LEU A 90 6.75 7.58 -6.13
N ALA A 91 5.69 7.03 -5.56
CA ALA A 91 5.77 6.24 -4.34
C ALA A 91 6.61 4.98 -4.52
N LEU A 92 6.40 4.26 -5.61
CA LEU A 92 7.16 3.04 -5.93
C LEU A 92 8.64 3.34 -6.20
N GLU A 93 8.93 4.39 -6.93
CA GLU A 93 10.30 4.83 -7.20
C GLU A 93 11.02 5.25 -5.92
N TYR A 94 10.34 6.01 -5.08
CA TYR A 94 10.89 6.44 -3.79
C TYR A 94 11.22 5.23 -2.91
N MET A 95 10.31 4.27 -2.78
CA MET A 95 10.51 3.07 -2.00
C MET A 95 11.68 2.25 -2.54
N THR A 96 11.76 2.05 -3.84
CA THR A 96 12.84 1.32 -4.51
C THR A 96 14.21 1.98 -4.26
N ASN A 97 14.25 3.30 -4.20
CA ASN A 97 15.48 4.04 -3.91
C ASN A 97 15.85 4.04 -2.43
N ALA A 98 14.86 4.10 -1.55
CA ALA A 98 15.08 4.15 -0.10
C ALA A 98 15.44 2.79 0.49
N ILE A 99 14.83 1.71 -0.01
CA ILE A 99 15.00 0.36 0.51
C ILE A 99 15.76 -0.48 -0.52
N LYS A 100 17.02 -0.77 -0.21
CA LYS A 100 17.91 -1.50 -1.13
C LYS A 100 17.79 -3.02 -0.99
N LYS A 101 17.50 -3.52 0.19
CA LYS A 101 17.28 -4.94 0.42
C LYS A 101 15.88 -5.35 0.00
N ARG A 102 15.75 -6.57 -0.50
CA ARG A 102 14.44 -7.13 -0.85
C ARG A 102 13.53 -7.14 0.37
N CYS A 103 12.34 -6.59 0.22
CA CYS A 103 11.31 -6.56 1.26
C CYS A 103 9.95 -6.94 0.68
N THR A 104 9.02 -7.28 1.56
CA THR A 104 7.61 -7.44 1.19
C THR A 104 6.94 -6.07 1.23
N THR A 105 6.39 -5.62 0.12
CA THR A 105 5.78 -4.30 -0.02
C THR A 105 4.29 -4.44 -0.28
N PHE A 106 3.49 -3.78 0.53
CA PHE A 106 2.05 -3.68 0.35
C PHE A 106 1.69 -2.29 -0.14
N LEU A 107 1.17 -2.21 -1.35
CA LEU A 107 0.68 -0.96 -1.95
C LEU A 107 -0.84 -0.89 -1.75
N ILE A 108 -1.29 0.00 -0.88
CA ILE A 108 -2.69 0.16 -0.50
C ILE A 108 -3.22 1.44 -1.10
N SER A 109 -4.13 1.35 -2.06
CA SER A 109 -4.68 2.47 -2.81
C SER A 109 -6.03 2.11 -3.43
N ASP A 110 -6.79 3.10 -3.86
CA ASP A 110 -7.93 2.89 -4.75
C ASP A 110 -7.51 2.79 -6.23
N PHE A 111 -6.24 3.04 -6.51
CA PHE A 111 -5.63 2.98 -7.85
C PHE A 111 -6.25 3.96 -8.87
N VAL A 112 -6.88 5.01 -8.40
CA VAL A 112 -7.36 6.11 -9.23
C VAL A 112 -6.21 7.09 -9.43
N ASP A 113 -5.45 6.88 -10.49
CA ASP A 113 -4.28 7.68 -10.83
C ASP A 113 -4.29 7.97 -12.34
N GLY A 114 -4.24 9.24 -12.70
CA GLY A 114 -4.19 9.66 -14.10
C GLY A 114 -2.84 9.42 -14.79
N ASN A 115 -1.82 9.02 -14.03
CA ASN A 115 -0.49 8.72 -14.55
C ASN A 115 -0.34 7.23 -14.85
N ASP A 116 0.52 6.90 -15.80
CA ASP A 116 0.87 5.50 -16.05
C ASP A 116 1.91 5.03 -15.02
N TYR A 117 1.54 4.05 -14.21
CA TYR A 117 2.41 3.46 -13.19
C TYR A 117 2.86 2.02 -13.49
N LYS A 118 2.52 1.49 -14.66
CA LYS A 118 2.83 0.09 -15.03
C LYS A 118 4.31 -0.22 -14.98
N ASN A 119 5.14 0.67 -15.51
CA ASN A 119 6.58 0.47 -15.53
C ASN A 119 7.18 0.50 -14.12
N ALA A 120 6.80 1.48 -13.31
CA ALA A 120 7.25 1.56 -11.91
C ALA A 120 6.81 0.35 -11.09
N LEU A 121 5.59 -0.12 -11.31
CA LEU A 121 5.05 -1.32 -10.68
C LEU A 121 5.87 -2.57 -11.06
N SER A 122 6.19 -2.72 -12.33
CA SER A 122 7.00 -3.82 -12.84
C SER A 122 8.42 -3.82 -12.25
N ILE A 123 9.06 -2.67 -12.17
CA ILE A 123 10.40 -2.53 -11.58
C ILE A 123 10.36 -2.87 -10.08
N ALA A 124 9.39 -2.34 -9.35
CA ALA A 124 9.24 -2.61 -7.93
C ALA A 124 8.97 -4.09 -7.66
N ASN A 125 8.16 -4.74 -8.49
CA ASN A 125 7.84 -6.16 -8.37
C ASN A 125 9.06 -7.06 -8.63
N ARG A 126 10.00 -6.64 -9.44
CA ARG A 126 11.26 -7.38 -9.66
C ARG A 126 12.21 -7.29 -8.48
N ARG A 127 12.23 -6.14 -7.79
CA ARG A 127 13.15 -5.89 -6.67
C ARG A 127 12.60 -6.34 -5.33
N HIS A 128 11.30 -6.33 -5.17
CA HIS A 128 10.60 -6.64 -3.93
C HIS A 128 9.44 -7.59 -4.18
N ASP A 129 8.96 -8.21 -3.11
CA ASP A 129 7.70 -8.97 -3.16
C ASP A 129 6.56 -7.98 -3.02
N LEU A 130 5.96 -7.58 -4.14
CA LEU A 130 4.95 -6.55 -4.19
C LEU A 130 3.54 -7.15 -4.16
N VAL A 131 2.73 -6.68 -3.22
CA VAL A 131 1.31 -6.99 -3.12
C VAL A 131 0.53 -5.69 -3.26
N ALA A 132 -0.36 -5.62 -4.24
CA ALA A 132 -1.24 -4.48 -4.42
C ALA A 132 -2.60 -4.78 -3.80
N ILE A 133 -3.06 -3.88 -2.94
CA ILE A 133 -4.35 -3.98 -2.27
C ILE A 133 -5.21 -2.81 -2.75
N GLN A 134 -6.24 -3.12 -3.52
CA GLN A 134 -7.19 -2.12 -3.96
C GLN A 134 -8.31 -1.97 -2.93
N VAL A 135 -8.51 -0.75 -2.48
CA VAL A 135 -9.60 -0.38 -1.56
C VAL A 135 -10.58 0.52 -2.31
N TYR A 136 -11.84 0.10 -2.38
CA TYR A 136 -12.89 0.91 -3.00
C TYR A 136 -14.20 0.80 -2.23
N ASP A 137 -15.05 1.80 -2.37
CA ASP A 137 -16.40 1.78 -1.79
C ASP A 137 -17.41 1.50 -2.89
N ARG A 138 -18.29 0.54 -2.65
CA ARG A 138 -19.35 0.16 -3.61
C ARG A 138 -20.34 1.29 -3.93
N ARG A 139 -20.40 2.30 -3.06
CA ARG A 139 -21.23 3.49 -3.28
C ARG A 139 -20.67 4.43 -4.34
N GLU A 140 -19.42 4.25 -4.74
CA GLU A 140 -18.83 5.01 -5.83
C GLU A 140 -19.41 4.57 -7.17
N THR A 141 -20.00 5.52 -7.90
CA THR A 141 -20.64 5.25 -9.19
C THR A 141 -19.64 5.06 -10.32
N GLN A 142 -18.39 5.44 -10.12
CA GLN A 142 -17.31 5.25 -11.06
C GLN A 142 -16.23 4.38 -10.42
N LEU A 143 -16.27 3.11 -10.78
CA LEU A 143 -15.15 2.23 -10.49
C LEU A 143 -13.96 2.67 -11.36
N PRO A 144 -12.75 2.79 -10.77
CA PRO A 144 -11.57 3.05 -11.58
C PRO A 144 -11.41 1.95 -12.61
N ASP A 145 -11.15 2.35 -13.85
CA ASP A 145 -10.98 1.45 -15.00
C ASP A 145 -9.65 0.66 -14.92
N VAL A 146 -9.22 0.36 -13.72
CA VAL A 146 -7.96 -0.34 -13.46
C VAL A 146 -8.19 -1.84 -13.34
N GLY A 147 -9.42 -2.25 -13.09
CA GLY A 147 -9.81 -3.65 -12.99
C GLY A 147 -8.93 -4.45 -12.03
N LEU A 148 -8.70 -5.68 -12.38
CA LEU A 148 -7.80 -6.57 -11.69
C LEU A 148 -6.34 -6.17 -11.96
N ILE A 149 -5.56 -5.95 -10.91
CA ILE A 149 -4.13 -5.70 -11.05
C ILE A 149 -3.42 -7.03 -11.19
N LYS A 150 -2.80 -7.20 -12.34
CA LYS A 150 -2.04 -8.40 -12.66
C LYS A 150 -0.59 -8.20 -12.22
N LEU A 151 -0.22 -8.92 -11.18
CA LEU A 151 1.15 -8.97 -10.71
C LEU A 151 1.83 -10.22 -11.24
N GLN A 152 3.00 -10.05 -11.82
CA GLN A 152 3.82 -11.17 -12.27
C GLN A 152 4.92 -11.43 -11.26
N ASP A 153 4.92 -12.63 -10.69
CA ASP A 153 6.02 -13.09 -9.85
C ASP A 153 7.24 -13.37 -10.75
N SER A 154 8.29 -12.59 -10.53
CA SER A 154 9.50 -12.67 -11.34
C SER A 154 10.29 -13.97 -11.15
N GLU A 155 10.07 -14.70 -10.07
CA GLU A 155 10.80 -15.95 -9.80
C GLU A 155 10.08 -17.18 -10.32
N ARG A 156 8.75 -17.15 -10.41
CA ARG A 156 7.94 -18.31 -10.78
C ARG A 156 7.18 -18.15 -12.10
N GLY A 157 7.25 -16.98 -12.71
CA GLY A 157 6.48 -16.68 -13.92
C GLY A 157 4.96 -16.74 -13.74
N CYS A 158 4.49 -16.82 -12.48
CA CYS A 158 3.08 -16.88 -12.18
C CYS A 158 2.48 -15.49 -12.16
N GLU A 159 1.33 -15.36 -12.78
CA GLU A 159 0.54 -14.14 -12.74
C GLU A 159 -0.41 -14.19 -11.55
N GLN A 160 -0.39 -13.14 -10.74
CA GLN A 160 -1.26 -13.01 -9.59
C GLN A 160 -2.23 -11.86 -9.80
N TRP A 161 -3.49 -12.14 -9.54
CA TRP A 161 -4.54 -11.12 -9.57
C TRP A 161 -4.89 -10.73 -8.15
N VAL A 162 -4.86 -9.43 -7.88
CA VAL A 162 -5.25 -8.88 -6.58
C VAL A 162 -6.45 -7.98 -6.80
N ASP A 163 -7.58 -8.33 -6.19
CA ASP A 163 -8.79 -7.53 -6.18
C ASP A 163 -9.26 -7.37 -4.75
N SER A 164 -9.68 -6.15 -4.39
CA SER A 164 -10.24 -5.86 -3.08
C SER A 164 -11.69 -5.44 -3.23
N SER A 165 -12.59 -6.24 -2.68
CA SER A 165 -13.99 -5.86 -2.57
C SER A 165 -14.32 -5.47 -1.12
N SER A 166 -14.74 -4.23 -0.91
CA SER A 166 -15.19 -3.70 0.38
C SER A 166 -14.36 -4.16 1.60
N ALA A 167 -13.10 -3.79 1.65
CA ALA A 167 -12.13 -4.08 2.71
C ALA A 167 -11.61 -5.53 2.78
N CYS A 168 -11.92 -6.39 1.83
CA CYS A 168 -11.35 -7.72 1.76
C CYS A 168 -10.35 -7.84 0.64
N LEU A 169 -9.15 -8.27 0.98
CA LEU A 169 -8.16 -8.66 0.00
C LEU A 169 -8.55 -10.03 -0.56
N LEU A 170 -8.80 -10.10 -1.85
CA LEU A 170 -8.91 -11.36 -2.55
C LEU A 170 -7.59 -11.68 -3.23
N TYR A 171 -6.90 -12.65 -2.68
CA TYR A 171 -5.67 -13.15 -3.22
C TYR A 171 -5.94 -14.51 -3.85
N THR A 172 -5.76 -14.61 -5.16
CA THR A 172 -5.82 -15.89 -5.87
C THR A 172 -4.48 -16.15 -6.52
N SER A 173 -3.81 -17.18 -6.07
CA SER A 173 -2.67 -17.76 -6.77
C SER A 173 -3.15 -18.99 -7.52
N ASP A 174 -3.02 -19.00 -8.78
CA ASP A 174 -3.13 -20.22 -9.57
C ASP A 174 -1.79 -20.95 -9.65
#